data_35ca269488c1a8d1d1a8317e57ffce32
#
_entry.id   35ca269488c1a8d1d1a8317e57ffce32
#
_cell.length_a   1.000
_cell.length_b   1.000
_cell.length_c   1.000
_cell.angle_alpha   90.00
_cell.angle_beta   90.00
_cell.angle_gamma   90.00
#
_symmetry.space_group_name_H-M   'P 1'
#
loop_
_entity.id
_entity.type
_entity.pdbx_description
1 polymer ?
#
loop_
_entity_poly.entity_id
_entity_poly.type
_entity_poly.pdbx_seq_one_letter_code
_entity_poly.pdbx_strand_id
1 'polypeptide(L)'
;EQNRGIKSDAEIRKIIIDALRPVRFDEGKGYYFITGMDGIPILVADQPEKEGLDLTDFRDSRGRTVVQNLIRIVREKEEGFYSYLWAKPGKEEGEYEKISFVKKFEPFDCFIGTGVYLDDVEADMHRIIFGFVDSHRFGPKKKGYVFINELISIEGGKNFARVYANPNRP
;
A
#
# COMPACT_ATOMS: atom_id res chain seq x y z
N GLU A 1 25.90 -0.01 -14.69
CA GLU A 1 27.18 -0.51 -15.26
C GLU A 1 28.35 0.46 -15.08
N GLN A 2 28.13 1.78 -15.10
CA GLN A 2 29.23 2.78 -15.03
C GLN A 2 29.98 2.86 -13.69
N ASN A 3 29.46 2.32 -12.60
CA ASN A 3 30.11 2.37 -11.27
C ASN A 3 30.72 1.03 -10.79
N ARG A 4 30.57 -0.06 -11.56
CA ARG A 4 31.11 -1.39 -11.18
C ARG A 4 32.63 -1.45 -11.06
N GLY A 5 33.35 -0.50 -11.62
CA GLY A 5 34.83 -0.42 -11.50
C GLY A 5 35.35 0.50 -10.40
N ILE A 6 34.47 1.24 -9.69
CA ILE A 6 34.87 2.30 -8.74
C ILE A 6 34.38 2.01 -7.32
N LYS A 7 33.26 1.27 -7.15
CA LYS A 7 32.65 0.94 -5.83
C LYS A 7 32.40 -0.55 -5.70
N SER A 8 32.55 -1.06 -4.50
CA SER A 8 32.17 -2.43 -4.16
C SER A 8 30.65 -2.60 -4.20
N ASP A 9 30.18 -3.84 -4.39
CA ASP A 9 28.74 -4.15 -4.34
C ASP A 9 28.11 -3.74 -3.00
N ALA A 10 28.84 -3.85 -1.90
CA ALA A 10 28.38 -3.39 -0.58
C ALA A 10 28.19 -1.87 -0.52
N GLU A 11 29.08 -1.10 -1.12
CA GLU A 11 28.97 0.36 -1.20
C GLU A 11 27.81 0.78 -2.10
N ILE A 12 27.62 0.10 -3.24
CA ILE A 12 26.50 0.37 -4.15
C ILE A 12 25.17 0.04 -3.45
N ARG A 13 25.08 -1.11 -2.77
CA ARG A 13 23.91 -1.50 -1.97
C ARG A 13 23.58 -0.45 -0.92
N LYS A 14 24.58 0.01 -0.17
CA LYS A 14 24.41 1.06 0.83
C LYS A 14 23.86 2.36 0.23
N ILE A 15 24.39 2.81 -0.91
CA ILE A 15 23.91 4.01 -1.60
C ILE A 15 22.44 3.87 -2.00
N ILE A 16 22.03 2.71 -2.51
CA ILE A 16 20.63 2.46 -2.89
C ILE A 16 19.73 2.52 -1.66
N ILE A 17 20.11 1.86 -0.57
CA ILE A 17 19.36 1.87 0.68
C ILE A 17 19.21 3.30 1.22
N ASP A 18 20.32 4.03 1.31
CA ASP A 18 20.35 5.40 1.82
C ASP A 18 19.50 6.34 0.96
N ALA A 19 19.47 6.14 -0.36
CA ALA A 19 18.65 6.91 -1.28
C ALA A 19 17.14 6.59 -1.17
N LEU A 20 16.77 5.33 -0.96
CA LEU A 20 15.37 4.90 -0.89
C LEU A 20 14.74 5.08 0.50
N ARG A 21 15.53 5.01 1.56
CA ARG A 21 15.07 5.12 2.95
C ARG A 21 14.21 6.36 3.24
N PRO A 22 14.61 7.58 2.82
CA PRO A 22 13.83 8.79 3.07
C PRO A 22 12.65 8.97 2.10
N VAL A 23 12.56 8.18 1.03
CA VAL A 23 11.53 8.39 0.01
C VAL A 23 10.15 8.09 0.61
N ARG A 24 9.27 9.09 0.52
CA ARG A 24 7.86 8.99 0.84
C ARG A 24 7.05 9.59 -0.31
N PHE A 25 5.92 8.99 -0.58
CA PHE A 25 4.94 9.47 -1.57
C PHE A 25 3.54 9.30 -1.01
N ASP A 26 2.51 9.71 -1.74
CA ASP A 26 1.11 9.61 -1.31
C ASP A 26 0.91 10.20 0.11
N GLU A 27 1.24 11.48 0.27
CA GLU A 27 1.10 12.21 1.54
C GLU A 27 1.86 11.56 2.71
N GLY A 28 2.96 10.84 2.43
CA GLY A 28 3.78 10.17 3.44
C GLY A 28 3.38 8.73 3.74
N LYS A 29 2.31 8.23 3.17
CA LYS A 29 1.80 6.86 3.39
C LYS A 29 2.59 5.81 2.62
N GLY A 30 3.10 6.17 1.42
CA GLY A 30 3.86 5.27 0.56
C GLY A 30 5.35 5.28 0.87
N TYR A 31 5.97 4.12 0.80
CA TYR A 31 7.40 3.90 1.02
C TYR A 31 7.89 2.66 0.28
N TYR A 32 9.21 2.55 0.12
CA TYR A 32 9.85 1.37 -0.46
C TYR A 32 10.36 0.43 0.62
N PHE A 33 10.35 -0.86 0.30
CA PHE A 33 11.03 -1.89 1.07
C PHE A 33 11.85 -2.79 0.15
N ILE A 34 12.91 -3.39 0.68
CA ILE A 34 13.79 -4.32 -0.01
C ILE A 34 13.96 -5.55 0.88
N THR A 35 13.78 -6.73 0.30
CA THR A 35 13.98 -8.00 1.01
C THR A 35 14.82 -8.93 0.15
N GLY A 36 15.79 -9.60 0.77
CA GLY A 36 16.58 -10.63 0.13
C GLY A 36 15.75 -11.85 -0.26
N MET A 37 16.19 -12.60 -1.26
CA MET A 37 15.55 -13.85 -1.65
C MET A 37 15.74 -14.95 -0.59
N ASP A 38 16.51 -14.70 0.44
CA ASP A 38 16.68 -15.49 1.68
C ASP A 38 15.62 -15.16 2.76
N GLY A 39 14.76 -14.16 2.53
CA GLY A 39 13.72 -13.76 3.48
C GLY A 39 14.16 -12.72 4.50
N ILE A 40 15.37 -12.20 4.40
CA ILE A 40 15.92 -11.18 5.30
C ILE A 40 15.64 -9.80 4.72
N PRO A 41 14.86 -8.93 5.42
CA PRO A 41 14.67 -7.54 5.00
C PRO A 41 15.97 -6.75 5.04
N ILE A 42 16.22 -6.03 3.96
CA ILE A 42 17.38 -5.15 3.78
C ILE A 42 17.01 -3.70 4.05
N LEU A 43 15.77 -3.32 3.69
CA LEU A 43 15.19 -2.00 3.93
C LEU A 43 13.71 -2.16 4.30
N VAL A 44 13.33 -1.66 5.46
CA VAL A 44 11.94 -1.48 5.89
C VAL A 44 11.84 -0.07 6.46
N ALA A 45 11.56 0.91 5.61
CA ALA A 45 11.77 2.32 5.91
C ALA A 45 10.95 2.88 7.09
N ASP A 46 9.83 2.23 7.44
CA ASP A 46 8.95 2.58 8.57
C ASP A 46 9.14 1.66 9.80
N GLN A 47 9.87 0.55 9.65
CA GLN A 47 10.14 -0.41 10.72
C GLN A 47 11.58 -0.92 10.61
N PRO A 48 12.58 -0.04 10.80
CA PRO A 48 13.99 -0.39 10.63
C PRO A 48 14.46 -1.48 11.63
N GLU A 49 13.75 -1.69 12.72
CA GLU A 49 14.03 -2.76 13.69
C GLU A 49 13.80 -4.17 13.11
N LYS A 50 13.11 -4.28 11.99
CA LYS A 50 12.92 -5.55 11.27
C LYS A 50 14.03 -5.86 10.28
N GLU A 51 14.88 -4.90 9.98
CA GLU A 51 15.99 -5.10 9.05
C GLU A 51 17.02 -6.08 9.63
N GLY A 52 17.45 -7.02 8.80
CA GLY A 52 18.38 -8.08 9.21
C GLY A 52 17.77 -9.24 9.99
N LEU A 53 16.48 -9.20 10.33
CA LEU A 53 15.80 -10.33 10.97
C LEU A 53 15.33 -11.33 9.92
N ASP A 54 15.38 -12.61 10.24
CA ASP A 54 14.73 -13.63 9.39
C ASP A 54 13.22 -13.55 9.54
N LEU A 55 12.54 -13.09 8.50
CA LEU A 55 11.08 -13.01 8.44
C LEU A 55 10.46 -14.08 7.54
N THR A 56 11.21 -15.12 7.17
CA THR A 56 10.72 -16.21 6.31
C THR A 56 9.43 -16.82 6.84
N ASP A 57 9.36 -17.09 8.15
CA ASP A 57 8.19 -17.71 8.80
C ASP A 57 7.21 -16.69 9.40
N PHE A 58 7.46 -15.40 9.17
CA PHE A 58 6.56 -14.35 9.67
C PHE A 58 5.14 -14.53 9.10
N ARG A 59 4.16 -14.53 9.99
CA ARG A 59 2.74 -14.63 9.66
C ARG A 59 1.99 -13.41 10.13
N ASP A 60 1.12 -12.91 9.27
CA ASP A 60 0.15 -11.91 9.69
C ASP A 60 -0.93 -12.53 10.60
N SER A 61 -1.78 -11.70 11.21
CA SER A 61 -2.84 -12.15 12.13
C SER A 61 -3.89 -13.08 11.49
N ARG A 62 -3.92 -13.17 10.14
CA ARG A 62 -4.73 -14.15 9.40
C ARG A 62 -3.95 -15.43 9.07
N GLY A 63 -2.71 -15.57 9.57
CA GLY A 63 -1.86 -16.75 9.38
C GLY A 63 -1.18 -16.84 8.01
N ARG A 64 -1.21 -15.78 7.18
CA ARG A 64 -0.55 -15.78 5.87
C ARG A 64 0.96 -15.60 6.03
N THR A 65 1.76 -16.46 5.40
CA THR A 65 3.22 -16.33 5.35
C THR A 65 3.61 -15.22 4.38
N VAL A 66 3.79 -14.00 4.90
CA VAL A 66 3.92 -12.78 4.07
C VAL A 66 5.14 -12.86 3.17
N VAL A 67 6.32 -13.00 3.76
CA VAL A 67 7.60 -12.96 3.02
C VAL A 67 7.74 -14.12 2.06
N GLN A 68 7.36 -15.34 2.48
CA GLN A 68 7.40 -16.53 1.59
C GLN A 68 6.52 -16.34 0.35
N ASN A 69 5.32 -15.77 0.50
CA ASN A 69 4.43 -15.53 -0.63
C ASN A 69 4.99 -14.47 -1.58
N LEU A 70 5.61 -13.41 -1.06
CA LEU A 70 6.29 -12.40 -1.89
C LEU A 70 7.46 -13.03 -2.66
N ILE A 71 8.31 -13.83 -1.99
CA ILE A 71 9.42 -14.56 -2.63
C ILE A 71 8.90 -15.50 -3.72
N ARG A 72 7.82 -16.24 -3.45
CA ARG A 72 7.23 -17.15 -4.44
C ARG A 72 6.78 -16.40 -5.69
N ILE A 73 6.06 -15.27 -5.53
CA ILE A 73 5.62 -14.44 -6.67
C ILE A 73 6.81 -13.97 -7.51
N VAL A 74 7.86 -13.48 -6.85
CA VAL A 74 9.06 -12.98 -7.52
C VAL A 74 9.84 -14.11 -8.23
N ARG A 75 9.89 -15.30 -7.64
CA ARG A 75 10.54 -16.47 -8.26
C ARG A 75 9.78 -16.98 -9.50
N GLU A 76 8.46 -17.00 -9.43
CA GLU A 76 7.61 -17.55 -10.49
C GLU A 76 7.34 -16.56 -11.63
N LYS A 77 7.25 -15.26 -11.33
CA LYS A 77 6.74 -14.23 -12.25
C LYS A 77 7.63 -13.01 -12.39
N GLU A 78 8.74 -12.96 -11.65
CA GLU A 78 9.66 -11.81 -11.53
C GLU A 78 9.05 -10.58 -10.89
N GLU A 79 7.73 -10.37 -11.00
CA GLU A 79 6.99 -9.29 -10.39
C GLU A 79 5.53 -9.69 -10.12
N GLY A 80 4.85 -8.95 -9.24
CA GLY A 80 3.42 -9.17 -9.00
C GLY A 80 2.90 -8.48 -7.77
N PHE A 81 1.61 -8.67 -7.53
CA PHE A 81 0.89 -8.12 -6.38
C PHE A 81 0.59 -9.19 -5.35
N TYR A 82 0.63 -8.78 -4.06
CA TYR A 82 0.17 -9.61 -2.96
C TYR A 82 -0.52 -8.77 -1.90
N SER A 83 -1.63 -9.29 -1.36
CA SER A 83 -2.39 -8.67 -0.27
C SER A 83 -2.14 -9.42 1.04
N TYR A 84 -1.82 -8.68 2.09
CA TYR A 84 -1.52 -9.19 3.43
C TYR A 84 -1.78 -8.13 4.48
N LEU A 85 -1.77 -8.50 5.75
CA LEU A 85 -1.85 -7.55 6.84
C LEU A 85 -0.45 -7.10 7.27
N TRP A 86 -0.30 -5.80 7.49
CA TRP A 86 0.94 -5.20 7.94
C TRP A 86 0.68 -3.99 8.83
N ALA A 87 1.63 -3.70 9.72
CA ALA A 87 1.57 -2.48 10.52
C ALA A 87 1.62 -1.25 9.61
N LYS A 88 0.87 -0.21 9.99
CA LYS A 88 0.70 1.00 9.18
C LYS A 88 1.49 2.15 9.78
N PRO A 89 2.28 2.90 8.96
CA PRO A 89 3.00 4.08 9.44
C PRO A 89 2.08 5.07 10.16
N GLY A 90 2.54 5.59 11.31
CA GLY A 90 1.78 6.56 12.09
C GLY A 90 0.59 6.01 12.88
N LYS A 91 0.42 4.69 12.92
CA LYS A 91 -0.51 4.00 13.81
C LYS A 91 0.27 3.23 14.87
N GLU A 92 -0.14 3.38 16.14
CA GLU A 92 0.59 2.79 17.26
C GLU A 92 0.40 1.27 17.36
N GLU A 93 -0.78 0.75 17.02
CA GLU A 93 -1.11 -0.66 17.10
C GLU A 93 -2.00 -1.12 15.93
N GLY A 94 -1.89 -2.42 15.62
CA GLY A 94 -2.73 -3.12 14.66
C GLY A 94 -2.08 -3.39 13.33
N GLU A 95 -2.71 -4.30 12.61
CA GLU A 95 -2.37 -4.65 11.24
C GLU A 95 -3.49 -4.22 10.30
N TYR A 96 -3.12 -3.69 9.17
CA TYR A 96 -4.02 -3.16 8.15
C TYR A 96 -3.83 -3.92 6.84
N GLU A 97 -4.90 -4.13 6.09
CA GLU A 97 -4.80 -4.77 4.78
C GLU A 97 -3.98 -3.90 3.83
N LYS A 98 -2.87 -4.45 3.36
CA LYS A 98 -1.92 -3.80 2.46
C LYS A 98 -1.84 -4.59 1.16
N ILE A 99 -1.90 -3.93 0.03
CA ILE A 99 -1.56 -4.51 -1.27
C ILE A 99 -0.19 -3.98 -1.65
N SER A 100 0.78 -4.89 -1.85
CA SER A 100 2.11 -4.53 -2.32
C SER A 100 2.36 -5.06 -3.72
N PHE A 101 3.02 -4.23 -4.54
CA PHE A 101 3.68 -4.65 -5.76
C PHE A 101 5.15 -4.93 -5.44
N VAL A 102 5.67 -6.05 -5.93
CA VAL A 102 7.06 -6.45 -5.77
C VAL A 102 7.67 -6.81 -7.11
N LYS A 103 8.96 -6.49 -7.27
CA LYS A 103 9.74 -6.78 -8.47
C LYS A 103 11.13 -7.25 -8.11
N LYS A 104 11.59 -8.31 -8.80
CA LYS A 104 12.93 -8.86 -8.67
C LYS A 104 13.99 -7.84 -9.05
N PHE A 105 15.07 -7.83 -8.29
CA PHE A 105 16.26 -7.05 -8.57
C PHE A 105 17.48 -7.98 -8.57
N GLU A 106 17.76 -8.52 -9.74
CA GLU A 106 18.81 -9.51 -9.99
C GLU A 106 20.20 -9.17 -9.40
N PRO A 107 20.69 -7.90 -9.54
CA PRO A 107 22.07 -7.61 -9.15
C PRO A 107 22.41 -7.90 -7.69
N PHE A 108 21.39 -7.95 -6.80
CA PHE A 108 21.60 -8.17 -5.36
C PHE A 108 20.80 -9.34 -4.78
N ASP A 109 20.26 -10.19 -5.64
CA ASP A 109 19.42 -11.32 -5.25
C ASP A 109 18.34 -10.95 -4.24
N CYS A 110 17.59 -9.90 -4.58
CA CYS A 110 16.53 -9.35 -3.74
C CYS A 110 15.32 -8.94 -4.58
N PHE A 111 14.26 -8.53 -3.91
CA PHE A 111 13.16 -7.83 -4.54
C PHE A 111 12.92 -6.48 -3.86
N ILE A 112 12.44 -5.55 -4.66
CA ILE A 112 12.03 -4.22 -4.21
C ILE A 112 10.51 -4.16 -4.29
N GLY A 113 9.87 -3.60 -3.28
CA GLY A 113 8.44 -3.47 -3.25
C GLY A 113 7.98 -2.14 -2.70
N THR A 114 6.74 -1.83 -3.03
CA THR A 114 5.95 -0.76 -2.45
C THR A 114 4.51 -1.19 -2.32
N GLY A 115 3.69 -0.49 -1.55
CA GLY A 115 2.28 -0.86 -1.41
C GLY A 115 1.44 0.24 -0.82
N VAL A 116 0.12 0.04 -0.91
CA VAL A 116 -0.91 0.92 -0.38
C VAL A 116 -1.77 0.16 0.63
N TYR A 117 -2.31 0.88 1.61
CA TYR A 117 -3.28 0.34 2.55
C TYR A 117 -4.69 0.55 2.02
N LEU A 118 -5.54 -0.48 2.11
CA LEU A 118 -6.88 -0.45 1.51
C LEU A 118 -7.78 0.59 2.15
N ASP A 119 -7.66 0.81 3.44
CA ASP A 119 -8.42 1.85 4.15
C ASP A 119 -8.06 3.27 3.68
N ASP A 120 -6.80 3.52 3.30
CA ASP A 120 -6.40 4.80 2.68
C ASP A 120 -7.00 4.96 1.29
N VAL A 121 -6.92 3.90 0.47
CA VAL A 121 -7.51 3.91 -0.87
C VAL A 121 -9.02 4.18 -0.80
N GLU A 122 -9.72 3.53 0.13
CA GLU A 122 -11.16 3.73 0.35
C GLU A 122 -11.46 5.18 0.77
N ALA A 123 -10.69 5.72 1.72
CA ALA A 123 -10.86 7.11 2.17
C ALA A 123 -10.60 8.12 1.04
N ASP A 124 -9.58 7.89 0.21
CA ASP A 124 -9.27 8.74 -0.93
C ASP A 124 -10.34 8.66 -2.01
N MET A 125 -10.87 7.47 -2.29
CA MET A 125 -12.00 7.30 -3.19
C MET A 125 -13.24 8.04 -2.69
N HIS A 126 -13.57 7.94 -1.41
CA HIS A 126 -14.69 8.69 -0.81
C HIS A 126 -14.49 10.19 -0.98
N ARG A 127 -13.29 10.72 -0.69
CA ARG A 127 -12.97 12.14 -0.83
C ARG A 127 -13.16 12.63 -2.27
N ILE A 128 -12.65 11.87 -3.26
CA ILE A 128 -12.75 12.19 -4.68
C ILE A 128 -14.22 12.18 -5.13
N ILE A 129 -14.93 11.11 -4.79
CA ILE A 129 -16.33 10.94 -5.21
C ILE A 129 -17.22 12.01 -4.56
N PHE A 130 -17.04 12.30 -3.27
CA PHE A 130 -17.82 13.32 -2.60
C PHE A 130 -17.50 14.72 -3.12
N GLY A 131 -16.22 15.02 -3.37
CA GLY A 131 -15.84 16.29 -4.01
C GLY A 131 -16.43 16.45 -5.41
N PHE A 132 -16.51 15.36 -6.18
CA PHE A 132 -17.18 15.36 -7.48
C PHE A 132 -18.69 15.66 -7.32
N VAL A 133 -19.38 14.97 -6.42
CA VAL A 133 -20.81 15.12 -6.17
C VAL A 133 -21.15 16.54 -5.72
N ASP A 134 -20.36 17.10 -4.79
CA ASP A 134 -20.58 18.43 -4.25
C ASP A 134 -20.34 19.54 -5.29
N SER A 135 -19.40 19.34 -6.21
CA SER A 135 -19.03 20.34 -7.21
C SER A 135 -19.87 20.29 -8.48
N HIS A 136 -20.48 19.15 -8.79
CA HIS A 136 -21.17 18.97 -10.07
C HIS A 136 -22.63 19.39 -10.02
N ARG A 137 -22.95 20.32 -10.90
CA ARG A 137 -24.31 20.82 -11.15
C ARG A 137 -24.58 20.74 -12.65
N PHE A 138 -25.78 20.36 -13.02
CA PHE A 138 -26.19 20.22 -14.41
C PHE A 138 -27.57 20.87 -14.69
N GLY A 139 -27.92 20.94 -15.97
CA GLY A 139 -29.18 21.45 -16.44
C GLY A 139 -29.29 22.99 -16.48
N PRO A 140 -30.41 23.51 -16.96
CA PRO A 140 -30.68 24.95 -17.02
C PRO A 140 -30.58 25.58 -15.64
N LYS A 141 -29.79 26.65 -15.53
CA LYS A 141 -29.51 27.37 -14.29
C LYS A 141 -28.76 26.54 -13.23
N LYS A 142 -28.08 25.44 -13.62
CA LYS A 142 -27.31 24.57 -12.72
C LYS A 142 -28.07 24.08 -11.50
N LYS A 143 -29.35 23.77 -11.66
CA LYS A 143 -30.22 23.28 -10.56
C LYS A 143 -30.16 21.76 -10.36
N GLY A 144 -29.69 21.03 -11.37
CA GLY A 144 -29.47 19.58 -11.24
C GLY A 144 -28.24 19.27 -10.41
N TYR A 145 -28.29 18.21 -9.63
CA TYR A 145 -27.21 17.72 -8.79
C TYR A 145 -27.15 16.19 -8.79
N VAL A 146 -25.99 15.67 -8.43
CA VAL A 146 -25.75 14.24 -8.20
C VAL A 146 -25.79 13.98 -6.70
N PHE A 147 -26.20 12.81 -6.27
CA PHE A 147 -26.16 12.38 -4.88
C PHE A 147 -25.70 10.92 -4.80
N ILE A 148 -25.16 10.54 -3.65
CA ILE A 148 -24.73 9.16 -3.36
C ILE A 148 -25.50 8.64 -2.17
N ASN A 149 -26.13 7.48 -2.34
CA ASN A 149 -26.79 6.75 -1.27
C ASN A 149 -26.17 5.36 -1.14
N GLU A 150 -25.95 4.92 0.08
CA GLU A 150 -25.71 3.53 0.39
C GLU A 150 -27.03 2.86 0.77
N LEU A 151 -27.29 1.69 0.20
CA LEU A 151 -28.40 0.83 0.62
C LEU A 151 -27.92 -0.08 1.75
N ILE A 152 -28.37 0.19 2.95
CA ILE A 152 -28.08 -0.66 4.11
C ILE A 152 -29.22 -1.66 4.24
N SER A 153 -28.91 -2.96 4.10
CA SER A 153 -29.83 -4.03 4.44
C SER A 153 -29.77 -4.29 5.94
N ILE A 154 -30.88 -4.14 6.63
CA ILE A 154 -31.01 -4.49 8.05
C ILE A 154 -31.76 -5.83 8.15
N GLU A 155 -31.36 -6.66 9.11
CA GLU A 155 -32.11 -7.89 9.47
C GLU A 155 -33.58 -7.55 9.69
N GLY A 156 -34.47 -8.19 8.93
CA GLY A 156 -35.90 -7.91 8.92
C GLY A 156 -36.44 -7.33 7.61
N GLY A 157 -35.66 -7.25 6.55
CA GLY A 157 -36.09 -6.97 5.17
C GLY A 157 -36.44 -5.52 4.86
N LYS A 158 -36.05 -4.56 5.72
CA LYS A 158 -36.17 -3.13 5.44
C LYS A 158 -34.82 -2.56 4.97
N ASN A 159 -34.79 -2.05 3.75
CA ASN A 159 -33.64 -1.33 3.22
C ASN A 159 -33.73 0.15 3.60
N PHE A 160 -32.68 0.69 4.20
CA PHE A 160 -32.53 2.11 4.46
C PHE A 160 -31.45 2.68 3.56
N ALA A 161 -31.72 3.82 2.93
CA ALA A 161 -30.71 4.57 2.20
C ALA A 161 -29.97 5.50 3.16
N ARG A 162 -28.65 5.34 3.27
CA ARG A 162 -27.79 6.31 3.92
C ARG A 162 -27.33 7.30 2.86
N VAL A 163 -27.68 8.58 3.02
CA VAL A 163 -27.22 9.63 2.10
C VAL A 163 -25.83 10.05 2.53
N TYR A 164 -24.83 9.81 1.68
CA TYR A 164 -23.45 10.21 1.94
C TYR A 164 -23.13 11.62 1.48
N ALA A 165 -23.68 12.04 0.36
CA ALA A 165 -23.51 13.38 -0.16
C ALA A 165 -24.81 13.89 -0.79
N ASN A 166 -25.29 15.02 -0.31
CA ASN A 166 -26.41 15.74 -0.90
C ASN A 166 -26.09 17.23 -0.80
N PRO A 167 -25.76 17.90 -1.91
CA PRO A 167 -25.36 19.30 -1.91
C PRO A 167 -26.46 20.29 -1.50
N ASN A 168 -27.68 19.82 -1.27
CA ASN A 168 -28.82 20.62 -0.79
C ASN A 168 -29.19 20.31 0.67
N ARG A 169 -28.39 19.51 1.39
CA ARG A 169 -28.54 19.38 2.84
C ARG A 169 -27.69 20.43 3.54
N PRO A 170 -28.24 21.16 4.51
CA PRO A 170 -27.49 22.07 5.35
C PRO A 170 -26.46 21.31 6.21
#